data_9b87f7fd8574d817d8f21b792cb47f5a
#
_entry.id   9b87f7fd8574d817d8f21b792cb47f5a
#
_cell.length_a   1.000
_cell.length_b   1.000
_cell.length_c   1.000
_cell.angle_alpha   90.00
_cell.angle_beta   90.00
_cell.angle_gamma   90.00
#
_symmetry.space_group_name_H-M   'P 1'
#
loop_
_entity.id
_entity.type
_entity.pdbx_description
1 polymer ?
#
loop_
_entity_poly.entity_id
_entity_poly.type
_entity_poly.pdbx_seq_one_letter_code
_entity_poly.pdbx_strand_id
1 'polypeptide(L)'
;DRITRRPASPLSISAHATDPQLRSHILGTPRGARLPGQLQKLAAGGIAFHTQAVLCPGLNDGAALEETIRTLARMYPAARSLALVPVGLTGHREGLCPLHKYTREEARAVLETAGRWRNRLLGELGTRFVFPSDEFYLAADMPLPEDEEYEDYGQIDDGVGMLRLLETEFAQAYAELPRAMQAPGGGTKVTL
;
A
#
# COMPACT_ATOMS: atom_id res chain seq x y z
N ASP A 1 27.08 10.33 1.30
CA ASP A 1 25.96 10.49 2.22
C ASP A 1 25.89 9.37 3.26
N ARG A 2 25.20 9.65 4.41
CA ARG A 2 25.20 8.73 5.58
C ARG A 2 24.52 7.39 5.26
N ILE A 3 23.45 7.39 4.47
CA ILE A 3 22.68 6.19 4.09
C ILE A 3 23.48 5.27 3.18
N THR A 4 24.25 5.84 2.25
CA THR A 4 25.11 5.05 1.35
C THR A 4 26.33 4.47 2.03
N ARG A 5 26.73 5.01 3.19
CA ARG A 5 27.87 4.50 3.99
C ARG A 5 27.46 3.43 5.02
N ARG A 6 26.19 3.37 5.40
CA ARG A 6 25.61 2.35 6.28
C ARG A 6 24.30 1.90 5.66
N PRO A 7 24.32 0.91 4.76
CA PRO A 7 23.14 0.50 4.02
C PRO A 7 22.12 -0.14 4.96
N ALA A 8 21.10 0.65 5.35
CA ALA A 8 19.84 0.11 5.80
C ALA A 8 19.03 -0.21 4.52
N SER A 9 18.90 -1.47 4.16
CA SER A 9 18.20 -1.91 2.96
C SER A 9 17.37 -3.14 3.32
N PRO A 10 16.09 -3.20 2.92
CA PRO A 10 15.35 -2.17 2.20
C PRO A 10 14.95 -0.97 3.07
N LEU A 11 14.70 0.19 2.45
CA LEU A 11 14.13 1.38 3.09
C LEU A 11 12.63 1.44 2.82
N SER A 12 11.85 1.97 3.76
CA SER A 12 10.45 2.34 3.53
C SER A 12 10.35 3.83 3.21
N ILE A 13 9.68 4.19 2.12
CA ILE A 13 9.64 5.57 1.59
C ILE A 13 8.19 5.97 1.28
N SER A 14 7.68 6.98 1.98
CA SER A 14 6.40 7.61 1.64
C SER A 14 6.54 8.44 0.36
N ALA A 15 6.09 7.88 -0.76
CA ALA A 15 6.17 8.50 -2.08
C ALA A 15 5.00 9.45 -2.34
N HIS A 16 3.77 9.00 -2.11
CA HIS A 16 2.47 9.63 -2.37
C HIS A 16 2.21 9.94 -3.85
N ALA A 17 3.17 10.50 -4.56
CA ALA A 17 3.18 10.74 -6.00
C ALA A 17 4.63 10.86 -6.49
N THR A 18 4.88 10.50 -7.76
CA THR A 18 6.19 10.73 -8.40
C THR A 18 6.23 12.02 -9.18
N ASP A 19 5.09 12.63 -9.50
CA ASP A 19 5.04 13.99 -10.05
C ASP A 19 5.54 14.99 -9.00
N PRO A 20 6.58 15.80 -9.32
CA PRO A 20 7.20 16.73 -8.38
C PRO A 20 6.26 17.83 -7.86
N GLN A 21 5.38 18.32 -8.71
CA GLN A 21 4.47 19.43 -8.37
C GLN A 21 3.34 18.91 -7.48
N LEU A 22 2.70 17.79 -7.89
CA LEU A 22 1.65 17.14 -7.11
C LEU A 22 2.16 16.74 -5.74
N ARG A 23 3.34 16.10 -5.66
CA ARG A 23 3.91 15.71 -4.37
C ARG A 23 4.23 16.91 -3.48
N SER A 24 4.73 18.01 -4.04
CA SER A 24 4.98 19.25 -3.30
C SER A 24 3.69 19.84 -2.75
N HIS A 25 2.60 19.77 -3.53
CA HIS A 25 1.26 20.20 -3.12
C HIS A 25 0.74 19.33 -1.96
N ILE A 26 0.78 18.00 -2.09
CA ILE A 26 0.34 17.05 -1.05
C ILE A 26 1.09 17.29 0.28
N LEU A 27 2.40 17.50 0.21
CA LEU A 27 3.25 17.66 1.39
C LEU A 27 3.30 19.10 1.92
N GLY A 28 2.70 20.06 1.23
CA GLY A 28 2.76 21.47 1.60
C GLY A 28 4.17 22.05 1.58
N THR A 29 5.11 21.46 0.83
CA THR A 29 6.52 21.90 0.81
C THR A 29 7.19 21.67 -0.54
N PRO A 30 7.96 22.66 -1.05
CA PRO A 30 8.74 22.49 -2.29
C PRO A 30 9.77 21.35 -2.24
N ARG A 31 10.14 20.89 -1.05
CA ARG A 31 11.03 19.73 -0.88
C ARG A 31 10.43 18.44 -1.43
N GLY A 32 9.09 18.40 -1.54
CA GLY A 32 8.37 17.27 -2.16
C GLY A 32 8.87 16.94 -3.57
N ALA A 33 9.23 17.94 -4.36
CA ALA A 33 9.73 17.79 -5.72
C ALA A 33 11.05 16.99 -5.85
N ARG A 34 11.78 16.77 -4.76
CA ARG A 34 13.10 16.13 -4.80
C ARG A 34 13.04 14.61 -4.87
N LEU A 35 11.87 14.00 -4.66
CA LEU A 35 11.74 12.54 -4.54
C LEU A 35 12.34 11.78 -5.74
N PRO A 36 12.00 12.07 -7.02
CA PRO A 36 12.49 11.27 -8.14
C PRO A 36 14.03 11.20 -8.17
N GLY A 37 14.70 12.33 -7.98
CA GLY A 37 16.16 12.37 -7.94
C GLY A 37 16.77 11.67 -6.71
N GLN A 38 16.04 11.62 -5.59
CA GLN A 38 16.47 10.87 -4.41
C GLN A 38 16.33 9.35 -4.63
N LEU A 39 15.24 8.88 -5.22
CA LEU A 39 15.04 7.47 -5.56
C LEU A 39 16.09 6.98 -6.55
N GLN A 40 16.39 7.78 -7.59
CA GLN A 40 17.45 7.47 -8.54
C GLN A 40 18.84 7.32 -7.87
N LYS A 41 19.14 8.19 -6.92
CA LYS A 41 20.41 8.10 -6.14
C LYS A 41 20.44 6.85 -5.27
N LEU A 42 19.34 6.44 -4.66
CA LEU A 42 19.25 5.21 -3.88
C LEU A 42 19.46 4.00 -4.78
N ALA A 43 18.76 3.94 -5.90
CA ALA A 43 18.87 2.85 -6.88
C ALA A 43 20.31 2.74 -7.43
N ALA A 44 20.94 3.87 -7.81
CA ALA A 44 22.32 3.91 -8.26
C ALA A 44 23.33 3.49 -7.16
N GLY A 45 22.97 3.69 -5.90
CA GLY A 45 23.75 3.25 -4.73
C GLY A 45 23.51 1.80 -4.32
N GLY A 46 22.72 1.02 -5.07
CA GLY A 46 22.39 -0.38 -4.78
C GLY A 46 21.47 -0.55 -3.55
N ILE A 47 20.75 0.51 -3.15
CA ILE A 47 19.84 0.47 -1.99
C ILE A 47 18.43 0.16 -2.48
N ALA A 48 17.89 -0.97 -2.03
CA ALA A 48 16.52 -1.35 -2.29
C ALA A 48 15.55 -0.59 -1.36
N PHE A 49 14.32 -0.37 -1.83
CA PHE A 49 13.30 0.32 -1.06
C PHE A 49 11.88 -0.17 -1.42
N HIS A 50 11.02 -0.14 -0.42
CA HIS A 50 9.57 -0.21 -0.56
C HIS A 50 9.02 1.20 -0.60
N THR A 51 7.91 1.40 -1.31
CA THR A 51 7.25 2.71 -1.40
C THR A 51 5.81 2.62 -0.93
N GLN A 52 5.31 3.72 -0.37
CA GLN A 52 3.93 3.86 0.05
C GLN A 52 3.33 5.11 -0.61
N ALA A 53 2.09 5.01 -1.05
CA ALA A 53 1.27 6.14 -1.47
C ALA A 53 0.01 6.22 -0.62
N VAL A 54 -0.09 7.26 0.22
CA VAL A 54 -1.36 7.62 0.84
C VAL A 54 -2.19 8.32 -0.24
N LEU A 55 -3.29 7.69 -0.63
CA LEU A 55 -4.17 8.18 -1.69
C LEU A 55 -5.26 9.09 -1.12
N CYS A 56 -5.44 10.24 -1.77
CA CYS A 56 -6.47 11.22 -1.47
C CYS A 56 -7.43 11.28 -2.67
N PRO A 57 -8.74 11.05 -2.48
CA PRO A 57 -9.71 11.04 -3.56
C PRO A 57 -9.64 12.30 -4.44
N GLY A 58 -9.56 12.10 -5.76
CA GLY A 58 -9.49 13.17 -6.76
C GLY A 58 -8.17 13.96 -6.79
N LEU A 59 -7.16 13.57 -6.01
CA LEU A 59 -5.89 14.30 -5.95
C LEU A 59 -4.73 13.51 -6.55
N ASN A 60 -4.42 12.33 -5.99
CA ASN A 60 -3.31 11.48 -6.44
C ASN A 60 -3.73 10.04 -6.78
N ASP A 61 -5.00 9.82 -7.01
CA ASP A 61 -5.58 8.63 -7.62
C ASP A 61 -5.68 8.75 -9.17
N GLY A 62 -6.44 7.89 -9.82
CA GLY A 62 -6.66 7.92 -11.27
C GLY A 62 -5.35 7.99 -12.07
N ALA A 63 -5.24 8.95 -12.98
CA ALA A 63 -4.08 9.10 -13.86
C ALA A 63 -2.76 9.38 -13.11
N ALA A 64 -2.82 10.11 -12.00
CA ALA A 64 -1.66 10.39 -11.18
C ALA A 64 -1.12 9.12 -10.49
N LEU A 65 -2.02 8.24 -10.05
CA LEU A 65 -1.67 6.92 -9.54
C LEU A 65 -1.01 6.06 -10.61
N GLU A 66 -1.60 5.99 -11.81
CA GLU A 66 -1.02 5.21 -12.91
C GLU A 66 0.40 5.68 -13.29
N GLU A 67 0.63 7.00 -13.32
CA GLU A 67 1.97 7.53 -13.57
C GLU A 67 2.94 7.21 -12.43
N THR A 68 2.48 7.26 -11.19
CA THR A 68 3.27 6.89 -10.01
C THR A 68 3.68 5.42 -10.07
N ILE A 69 2.73 4.51 -10.35
CA ILE A 69 3.01 3.07 -10.50
C ILE A 69 4.03 2.85 -11.63
N ARG A 70 3.79 3.42 -12.80
CA ARG A 70 4.67 3.28 -13.97
C ARG A 70 6.09 3.74 -13.68
N THR A 71 6.22 4.89 -13.03
CA THR A 71 7.53 5.48 -12.72
C THR A 71 8.30 4.65 -11.71
N LEU A 72 7.63 4.16 -10.66
CA LEU A 72 8.27 3.32 -9.63
C LEU A 72 8.60 1.92 -10.16
N ALA A 73 7.72 1.30 -10.94
CA ALA A 73 7.97 -0.01 -11.55
C ALA A 73 9.20 -0.03 -12.46
N ARG A 74 9.49 1.08 -13.18
CA ARG A 74 10.73 1.21 -13.97
C ARG A 74 12.01 1.21 -13.14
N MET A 75 11.90 1.39 -11.82
CA MET A 75 13.04 1.35 -10.90
C MET A 75 13.24 -0.04 -10.28
N TYR A 76 12.42 -1.02 -10.66
CA TYR A 76 12.64 -2.42 -10.24
C TYR A 76 14.01 -2.92 -10.72
N PRO A 77 14.78 -3.68 -9.94
CA PRO A 77 14.47 -4.24 -8.63
C PRO A 77 14.85 -3.36 -7.42
N ALA A 78 15.33 -2.14 -7.62
CA ALA A 78 15.63 -1.24 -6.50
C ALA A 78 14.35 -0.81 -5.76
N ALA A 79 13.32 -0.35 -6.48
CA ALA A 79 11.97 -0.23 -5.95
C ALA A 79 11.36 -1.64 -5.95
N ARG A 80 11.05 -2.18 -4.77
CA ARG A 80 10.54 -3.55 -4.61
C ARG A 80 9.03 -3.62 -4.69
N SER A 81 8.33 -2.63 -4.13
CA SER A 81 6.88 -2.61 -4.08
C SER A 81 6.32 -1.22 -3.84
N LEU A 82 5.02 -1.06 -4.11
CA LEU A 82 4.23 0.13 -3.80
C LEU A 82 2.97 -0.28 -3.03
N ALA A 83 2.88 0.12 -1.76
CA ALA A 83 1.64 0.06 -0.99
C ALA A 83 0.72 1.23 -1.33
N LEU A 84 -0.56 0.95 -1.45
CA LEU A 84 -1.61 1.96 -1.61
C LEU A 84 -2.47 2.00 -0.34
N VAL A 85 -2.53 3.14 0.32
CA VAL A 85 -3.23 3.31 1.60
C VAL A 85 -4.22 4.46 1.45
N PRO A 86 -5.49 4.34 1.86
CA PRO A 86 -6.42 5.46 1.81
C PRO A 86 -6.04 6.52 2.84
N VAL A 87 -6.38 7.79 2.55
CA VAL A 87 -6.14 8.88 3.49
C VAL A 87 -6.99 8.73 4.75
N GLY A 88 -6.35 8.73 5.92
CA GLY A 88 -7.00 8.83 7.21
C GLY A 88 -7.34 10.29 7.53
N LEU A 89 -8.60 10.58 7.85
CA LEU A 89 -9.03 11.94 8.21
C LEU A 89 -9.25 12.06 9.72
N THR A 90 -8.64 13.08 10.30
CA THR A 90 -8.84 13.46 11.71
C THR A 90 -9.83 14.61 11.86
N GLY A 91 -10.35 14.84 13.07
CA GLY A 91 -11.27 15.95 13.35
C GLY A 91 -10.63 17.36 13.29
N HIS A 92 -9.30 17.45 13.39
CA HIS A 92 -8.58 18.73 13.38
C HIS A 92 -8.11 19.07 11.95
N ARG A 93 -9.01 19.67 11.15
CA ARG A 93 -8.72 19.98 9.74
C ARG A 93 -9.00 21.42 9.37
N GLU A 94 -9.12 22.32 10.31
CA GLU A 94 -9.31 23.74 10.03
C GLU A 94 -8.15 24.32 9.22
N GLY A 95 -8.45 24.99 8.10
CA GLY A 95 -7.44 25.59 7.22
C GLY A 95 -6.68 24.61 6.32
N LEU A 96 -6.98 23.30 6.38
CA LEU A 96 -6.40 22.30 5.49
C LEU A 96 -7.25 22.08 4.23
N CYS A 97 -6.61 21.55 3.18
CA CYS A 97 -7.30 21.19 1.94
C CYS A 97 -8.51 20.28 2.24
N PRO A 98 -9.70 20.59 1.68
CA PRO A 98 -10.88 19.74 1.85
C PRO A 98 -10.61 18.35 1.25
N LEU A 99 -10.73 17.32 2.07
CA LEU A 99 -10.64 15.94 1.66
C LEU A 99 -11.84 15.18 2.24
N HIS A 100 -12.26 14.11 1.56
CA HIS A 100 -13.24 13.16 2.06
C HIS A 100 -12.62 11.75 2.13
N LYS A 101 -13.25 10.85 2.90
CA LYS A 101 -12.88 9.44 2.88
C LYS A 101 -13.34 8.80 1.56
N TYR A 102 -12.63 7.79 1.12
CA TYR A 102 -13.03 7.05 -0.07
C TYR A 102 -14.46 6.51 0.08
N THR A 103 -15.29 6.79 -0.92
CA THR A 103 -16.57 6.09 -1.09
C THR A 103 -16.30 4.68 -1.60
N ARG A 104 -17.34 3.81 -1.52
CA ARG A 104 -17.24 2.45 -2.05
C ARG A 104 -16.83 2.42 -3.53
N GLU A 105 -17.43 3.29 -4.33
CA GLU A 105 -17.20 3.38 -5.77
C GLU A 105 -15.78 3.86 -6.08
N GLU A 106 -15.32 4.87 -5.38
CA GLU A 106 -13.94 5.39 -5.53
C GLU A 106 -12.91 4.34 -5.10
N ALA A 107 -13.14 3.63 -3.98
CA ALA A 107 -12.27 2.55 -3.52
C ALA A 107 -12.20 1.41 -4.56
N ARG A 108 -13.34 1.03 -5.15
CA ARG A 108 -13.38 0.05 -6.24
C ARG A 108 -12.57 0.49 -7.45
N ALA A 109 -12.67 1.75 -7.87
CA ALA A 109 -11.90 2.28 -9.00
C ALA A 109 -10.38 2.22 -8.73
N VAL A 110 -9.94 2.47 -7.48
CA VAL A 110 -8.54 2.27 -7.08
C VAL A 110 -8.14 0.81 -7.18
N LEU A 111 -8.97 -0.12 -6.64
CA LEU A 111 -8.70 -1.55 -6.69
C LEU A 111 -8.67 -2.10 -8.12
N GLU A 112 -9.56 -1.64 -9.00
CA GLU A 112 -9.54 -2.00 -10.42
C GLU A 112 -8.25 -1.54 -11.11
N THR A 113 -7.83 -0.31 -10.83
CA THR A 113 -6.57 0.23 -11.36
C THR A 113 -5.38 -0.59 -10.84
N ALA A 114 -5.33 -0.83 -9.54
CA ALA A 114 -4.29 -1.66 -8.93
C ALA A 114 -4.28 -3.09 -9.52
N GLY A 115 -5.44 -3.71 -9.69
CA GLY A 115 -5.60 -5.05 -10.26
C GLY A 115 -5.03 -5.16 -11.68
N ARG A 116 -5.32 -4.17 -12.55
CA ARG A 116 -4.75 -4.12 -13.91
C ARG A 116 -3.22 -4.05 -13.88
N TRP A 117 -2.67 -3.21 -13.01
CA TRP A 117 -1.22 -3.07 -12.87
C TRP A 117 -0.57 -4.31 -12.24
N ARG A 118 -1.16 -4.90 -11.21
CA ARG A 118 -0.70 -6.14 -10.57
C ARG A 118 -0.56 -7.28 -11.58
N ASN A 119 -1.59 -7.51 -12.38
CA ASN A 119 -1.58 -8.56 -13.40
C ASN A 119 -0.51 -8.31 -14.48
N ARG A 120 -0.38 -7.08 -14.93
CA ARG A 120 0.63 -6.68 -15.90
C ARG A 120 2.04 -6.86 -15.36
N LEU A 121 2.32 -6.31 -14.16
CA LEU A 121 3.66 -6.32 -13.58
C LEU A 121 4.08 -7.72 -13.11
N LEU A 122 3.14 -8.58 -12.72
CA LEU A 122 3.42 -9.99 -12.47
C LEU A 122 4.00 -10.67 -13.70
N GLY A 123 3.45 -10.38 -14.88
CA GLY A 123 3.98 -10.91 -16.15
C GLY A 123 5.31 -10.27 -16.59
N GLU A 124 5.51 -8.97 -16.30
CA GLU A 124 6.70 -8.23 -16.74
C GLU A 124 7.88 -8.37 -15.77
N LEU A 125 7.62 -8.38 -14.46
CA LEU A 125 8.64 -8.31 -13.40
C LEU A 125 8.73 -9.57 -12.53
N GLY A 126 7.72 -10.46 -12.60
CA GLY A 126 7.62 -11.62 -11.73
C GLY A 126 7.13 -11.30 -10.31
N THR A 127 6.62 -10.10 -10.08
CA THR A 127 5.98 -9.65 -8.82
C THR A 127 4.78 -8.79 -9.14
N ARG A 128 3.77 -8.80 -8.28
CA ARG A 128 2.61 -7.92 -8.40
C ARG A 128 2.96 -6.46 -8.20
N PHE A 129 3.99 -6.17 -7.45
CA PHE A 129 4.56 -4.86 -7.21
C PHE A 129 3.63 -3.84 -6.51
N VAL A 130 2.32 -3.81 -6.83
CA VAL A 130 1.33 -2.87 -6.28
C VAL A 130 0.44 -3.62 -5.29
N PHE A 131 0.38 -3.12 -4.06
CA PHE A 131 -0.34 -3.77 -2.97
C PHE A 131 -1.29 -2.78 -2.29
N PRO A 132 -2.60 -2.80 -2.60
CA PRO A 132 -3.60 -2.05 -1.83
C PRO A 132 -3.68 -2.58 -0.39
N SER A 133 -3.81 -1.67 0.58
CA SER A 133 -4.05 -2.05 1.97
C SER A 133 -5.43 -2.68 2.16
N ASP A 134 -5.59 -3.44 3.22
CA ASP A 134 -6.85 -4.11 3.58
C ASP A 134 -8.01 -3.11 3.69
N GLU A 135 -7.73 -1.87 4.14
CA GLU A 135 -8.72 -0.80 4.26
C GLU A 135 -9.39 -0.46 2.92
N PHE A 136 -8.69 -0.56 1.78
CA PHE A 136 -9.31 -0.36 0.47
C PHE A 136 -10.32 -1.45 0.14
N TYR A 137 -10.02 -2.71 0.44
CA TYR A 137 -10.95 -3.82 0.23
C TYR A 137 -12.18 -3.69 1.12
N LEU A 138 -12.00 -3.33 2.39
CA LEU A 138 -13.11 -3.05 3.31
C LEU A 138 -13.96 -1.87 2.84
N ALA A 139 -13.35 -0.76 2.43
CA ALA A 139 -14.07 0.41 1.91
C ALA A 139 -14.85 0.09 0.63
N ALA A 140 -14.30 -0.76 -0.23
CA ALA A 140 -14.92 -1.19 -1.48
C ALA A 140 -16.04 -2.25 -1.29
N ASP A 141 -16.18 -2.81 -0.08
CA ASP A 141 -17.02 -3.98 0.19
C ASP A 141 -16.65 -5.15 -0.75
N MET A 142 -15.37 -5.47 -0.80
CA MET A 142 -14.79 -6.53 -1.61
C MET A 142 -14.02 -7.52 -0.70
N PRO A 143 -13.97 -8.81 -1.09
CA PRO A 143 -13.19 -9.79 -0.35
C PRO A 143 -11.69 -9.44 -0.39
N LEU A 144 -10.99 -9.80 0.67
CA LEU A 144 -9.53 -9.72 0.70
C LEU A 144 -8.92 -10.69 -0.32
N PRO A 145 -7.78 -10.35 -0.92
CA PRO A 145 -7.02 -11.28 -1.75
C PRO A 145 -6.65 -12.57 -1.01
N GLU A 146 -6.36 -13.63 -1.75
CA GLU A 146 -5.84 -14.86 -1.18
C GLU A 146 -4.39 -14.68 -0.70
N ASP A 147 -3.95 -15.57 0.18
CA ASP A 147 -2.65 -15.50 0.86
C ASP A 147 -1.47 -15.33 -0.11
N GLU A 148 -1.47 -16.10 -1.20
CA GLU A 148 -0.40 -16.07 -2.22
C GLU A 148 -0.32 -14.74 -2.97
N GLU A 149 -1.36 -13.92 -2.92
CA GLU A 149 -1.37 -12.63 -3.59
C GLU A 149 -0.62 -11.53 -2.83
N TYR A 150 -0.30 -11.76 -1.57
CA TYR A 150 0.50 -10.86 -0.75
C TYR A 150 2.01 -11.13 -0.84
N GLU A 151 2.40 -12.20 -1.55
CA GLU A 151 3.80 -12.63 -1.75
C GLU A 151 4.51 -12.84 -0.41
N ASP A 152 5.52 -12.04 -0.07
CA ASP A 152 6.28 -12.14 1.19
C ASP A 152 5.74 -11.22 2.31
N TYR A 153 4.56 -10.63 2.13
CA TYR A 153 3.99 -9.64 3.06
C TYR A 153 4.90 -8.44 3.35
N GLY A 154 5.72 -8.07 2.38
CA GLY A 154 6.73 -7.01 2.52
C GLY A 154 6.20 -5.61 2.82
N GLN A 155 4.88 -5.42 2.82
CA GLN A 155 4.20 -4.15 3.11
C GLN A 155 3.19 -4.27 4.28
N ILE A 156 3.38 -5.26 5.17
CA ILE A 156 2.46 -5.50 6.28
C ILE A 156 2.35 -4.30 7.23
N ASP A 157 3.45 -3.57 7.43
CA ASP A 157 3.48 -2.36 8.27
C ASP A 157 2.60 -1.23 7.70
N ASP A 158 2.27 -1.28 6.40
CA ASP A 158 1.38 -0.35 5.71
C ASP A 158 -0.08 -0.85 5.66
N GLY A 159 -0.41 -1.88 6.43
CA GLY A 159 -1.76 -2.45 6.51
C GLY A 159 -2.13 -3.33 5.31
N VAL A 160 -1.14 -3.90 4.64
CA VAL A 160 -1.34 -4.80 3.49
C VAL A 160 -1.30 -6.25 3.96
N GLY A 161 -2.43 -6.94 3.90
CA GLY A 161 -2.56 -8.35 4.23
C GLY A 161 -2.58 -8.67 5.72
N MET A 162 -2.68 -7.68 6.60
CA MET A 162 -2.77 -7.91 8.06
C MET A 162 -3.98 -8.77 8.43
N LEU A 163 -5.13 -8.47 7.84
CA LEU A 163 -6.37 -9.22 8.12
C LEU A 163 -6.29 -10.63 7.56
N ARG A 164 -5.76 -10.83 6.35
CA ARG A 164 -5.58 -12.16 5.78
C ARG A 164 -4.63 -13.00 6.63
N LEU A 165 -3.50 -12.44 7.04
CA LEU A 165 -2.55 -13.13 7.90
C LEU A 165 -3.19 -13.51 9.24
N LEU A 166 -3.94 -12.60 9.87
CA LEU A 166 -4.68 -12.87 11.10
C LEU A 166 -5.69 -14.01 10.92
N GLU A 167 -6.48 -14.00 9.82
CA GLU A 167 -7.44 -15.06 9.52
C GLU A 167 -6.76 -16.42 9.38
N THR A 168 -5.64 -16.46 8.64
CA THR A 168 -4.87 -17.68 8.39
C THR A 168 -4.27 -18.23 9.68
N GLU A 169 -3.58 -17.39 10.45
CA GLU A 169 -2.97 -17.78 11.73
C GLU A 169 -4.02 -18.20 12.77
N PHE A 170 -5.15 -17.47 12.83
CA PHE A 170 -6.24 -17.84 13.73
C PHE A 170 -6.85 -19.18 13.35
N ALA A 171 -7.10 -19.42 12.07
CA ALA A 171 -7.66 -20.69 11.60
C ALA A 171 -6.73 -21.87 11.92
N GLN A 172 -5.42 -21.69 11.73
CA GLN A 172 -4.42 -22.70 12.08
C GLN A 172 -4.39 -22.98 13.59
N ALA A 173 -4.27 -21.92 14.40
CA ALA A 173 -4.27 -22.06 15.87
C ALA A 173 -5.56 -22.69 16.39
N TYR A 174 -6.72 -22.31 15.81
CA TYR A 174 -8.00 -22.90 16.20
C TYR A 174 -8.11 -24.39 15.85
N ALA A 175 -7.57 -24.79 14.70
CA ALA A 175 -7.55 -26.20 14.29
C ALA A 175 -6.67 -27.08 15.20
N GLU A 176 -5.63 -26.51 15.81
CA GLU A 176 -4.73 -27.19 16.74
C GLU A 176 -5.32 -27.34 18.16
N LEU A 177 -6.40 -26.59 18.48
CA LEU A 177 -7.04 -26.70 19.79
C LEU A 177 -7.68 -28.09 20.00
N PRO A 178 -7.58 -28.67 21.21
CA PRO A 178 -8.32 -29.86 21.56
C PRO A 178 -9.81 -29.69 21.27
N ARG A 179 -10.47 -30.70 20.70
CA ARG A 179 -11.90 -30.65 20.35
C ARG A 179 -12.81 -30.17 21.49
N ALA A 180 -12.43 -30.43 22.75
CA ALA A 180 -13.15 -29.97 23.93
C ALA A 180 -13.09 -28.43 24.15
N MET A 181 -12.14 -27.74 23.51
CA MET A 181 -11.96 -26.29 23.59
C MET A 181 -12.48 -25.57 22.34
N GLN A 182 -12.77 -26.31 21.26
CA GLN A 182 -13.42 -25.75 20.08
C GLN A 182 -14.90 -25.55 20.44
N ALA A 183 -15.35 -24.30 20.51
CA ALA A 183 -16.73 -23.99 20.87
C ALA A 183 -17.71 -24.72 19.93
N PRO A 184 -18.75 -25.39 20.48
CA PRO A 184 -19.83 -25.85 19.63
C PRO A 184 -20.40 -24.63 18.91
N GLY A 185 -20.58 -24.72 17.60
CA GLY A 185 -20.95 -23.61 16.70
C GLY A 185 -22.23 -22.86 17.12
N GLY A 186 -22.07 -22.00 18.06
CA GLY A 186 -23.05 -21.03 18.50
C GLY A 186 -22.52 -19.64 18.14
N GLY A 187 -23.05 -19.08 17.05
CA GLY A 187 -22.60 -17.80 16.52
C GLY A 187 -22.72 -16.68 17.54
N THR A 188 -21.64 -16.37 18.21
CA THR A 188 -21.49 -15.11 18.91
C THR A 188 -21.17 -14.05 17.85
N LYS A 189 -22.16 -13.22 17.51
CA LYS A 189 -21.91 -12.01 16.71
C LYS A 189 -20.98 -11.11 17.54
N VAL A 190 -19.73 -11.04 17.18
CA VAL A 190 -18.84 -9.98 17.64
C VAL A 190 -19.17 -8.75 16.79
N THR A 191 -19.78 -7.76 17.39
CA THR A 191 -19.94 -6.42 16.77
C THR A 191 -18.69 -5.63 17.15
N LEU A 192 -17.88 -5.34 16.16
CA LEU A 192 -16.76 -4.40 16.27
C LEU A 192 -17.29 -2.96 16.15
#